data_4bca27bb53fc55c0a845bab5883e2969
#
_entry.id   4bca27bb53fc55c0a845bab5883e2969
#
_cell.length_a   1.000
_cell.length_b   1.000
_cell.length_c   1.000
_cell.angle_alpha   90.00
_cell.angle_beta   90.00
_cell.angle_gamma   90.00
#
_symmetry.space_group_name_H-M   'P 1'
#
loop_
_entity.id
_entity.type
_entity.pdbx_description
1 polymer ?
#
loop_
_entity_poly.entity_id
_entity_poly.type
_entity_poly.pdbx_seq_one_letter_code
_entity_poly.pdbx_strand_id
1 'polypeptide(L)'
;MKTLLNYPGSKRRIAPWIIKHMPAHHSYLEPYFGGGSVLFAKRPAAIETVNDLDGEVVNFFRVIRDLESRERLQEWLDYTPYSRQIYEDAFLMEPQDDVERAGYFAVKSLQSHGFRMNGDCGWKKDVHGRECAYAVRYWNDLPGSIAWMAARLKRVQIESRPALDLIQDFNYENVLMYLDPPFVLSTRSGGK
;
A
#
# COMPACT_ATOMS: atom_id res chain seq x y z
N MET A 1 -11.56 -3.14 -11.02
CA MET A 1 -10.38 -2.41 -10.49
C MET A 1 -9.58 -3.42 -9.70
N LYS A 2 -8.28 -3.58 -9.98
CA LYS A 2 -7.44 -4.57 -9.28
C LYS A 2 -7.34 -4.25 -7.79
N THR A 3 -7.25 -5.27 -6.96
CA THR A 3 -7.13 -5.10 -5.51
C THR A 3 -5.75 -4.53 -5.20
N LEU A 4 -5.73 -3.45 -4.46
CA LEU A 4 -4.53 -2.85 -3.89
C LEU A 4 -4.58 -3.03 -2.38
N LEU A 5 -3.45 -2.84 -1.71
CA LEU A 5 -3.42 -2.74 -0.26
C LEU A 5 -4.34 -1.62 0.23
N ASN A 6 -4.99 -1.85 1.33
CA ASN A 6 -5.71 -0.82 2.05
C ASN A 6 -4.76 -0.20 3.08
N TYR A 7 -4.36 1.03 2.85
CA TYR A 7 -3.48 1.77 3.75
C TYR A 7 -4.27 2.93 4.38
N PRO A 8 -4.00 3.30 5.64
CA PRO A 8 -4.67 4.44 6.28
C PRO A 8 -4.59 5.69 5.42
N GLY A 9 -5.72 6.34 5.18
CA GLY A 9 -5.77 7.52 4.32
C GLY A 9 -5.79 7.25 2.80
N SER A 10 -5.87 5.99 2.36
CA SER A 10 -5.87 5.62 0.94
C SER A 10 -6.86 6.44 0.10
N LYS A 11 -6.40 7.03 -0.99
CA LYS A 11 -7.16 7.89 -1.91
C LYS A 11 -7.83 7.12 -3.05
N ARG A 12 -7.97 5.79 -2.93
CA ARG A 12 -8.48 4.92 -4.00
C ARG A 12 -9.78 5.40 -4.64
N ARG A 13 -10.73 5.93 -3.84
CA ARG A 13 -12.03 6.41 -4.34
C ARG A 13 -11.92 7.71 -5.11
N ILE A 14 -11.00 8.58 -4.72
CA ILE A 14 -10.84 9.91 -5.31
C ILE A 14 -9.64 10.02 -6.25
N ALA A 15 -8.86 8.95 -6.41
CA ALA A 15 -7.70 8.94 -7.31
C ALA A 15 -8.05 9.37 -8.75
N PRO A 16 -9.19 8.96 -9.35
CA PRO A 16 -9.57 9.45 -10.69
C PRO A 16 -9.77 10.98 -10.73
N TRP A 17 -10.34 11.54 -9.68
CA TRP A 17 -10.53 12.99 -9.56
C TRP A 17 -9.18 13.71 -9.40
N ILE A 18 -8.31 13.21 -8.52
CA ILE A 18 -6.95 13.75 -8.35
C ILE A 18 -6.21 13.77 -9.68
N ILE A 19 -6.19 12.63 -10.38
CA ILE A 19 -5.48 12.48 -11.65
C ILE A 19 -6.00 13.43 -12.71
N LYS A 20 -7.30 13.65 -12.77
CA LYS A 20 -7.91 14.61 -13.71
C LYS A 20 -7.41 16.05 -13.53
N HIS A 21 -6.98 16.42 -12.31
CA HIS A 21 -6.50 17.76 -11.99
C HIS A 21 -4.96 17.87 -12.00
N MET A 22 -4.24 16.79 -12.33
CA MET A 22 -2.78 16.84 -12.48
C MET A 22 -2.43 17.63 -13.76
N PRO A 23 -1.55 18.63 -13.67
CA PRO A 23 -0.97 19.26 -14.87
C PRO A 23 -0.10 18.30 -15.64
N ALA A 24 0.21 18.64 -16.88
CA ALA A 24 1.22 17.90 -17.67
C ALA A 24 2.57 17.96 -16.93
N HIS A 25 3.27 16.83 -16.86
CA HIS A 25 4.53 16.71 -16.15
C HIS A 25 5.41 15.64 -16.79
N HIS A 26 6.70 15.84 -16.73
CA HIS A 26 7.71 14.87 -17.15
C HIS A 26 8.07 13.91 -16.02
N SER A 27 8.23 14.45 -14.83
CA SER A 27 8.62 13.70 -13.63
C SER A 27 7.52 13.77 -12.58
N TYR A 28 7.35 12.68 -11.83
CA TYR A 28 6.34 12.52 -10.78
C TYR A 28 7.00 12.08 -9.48
N LEU A 29 6.67 12.74 -8.39
CA LEU A 29 7.11 12.39 -7.04
C LEU A 29 5.91 12.19 -6.12
N GLU A 30 5.88 11.07 -5.40
CA GLU A 30 4.89 10.75 -4.33
C GLU A 30 5.64 10.46 -3.02
N PRO A 31 5.94 11.50 -2.19
CA PRO A 31 6.79 11.36 -1.00
C PRO A 31 6.12 10.63 0.17
N TYR A 32 4.80 10.49 0.13
CA TYR A 32 3.97 9.80 1.13
C TYR A 32 3.15 8.72 0.43
N PHE A 33 3.82 7.61 0.07
CA PHE A 33 3.31 6.64 -0.89
C PHE A 33 2.18 5.76 -0.33
N GLY A 34 2.30 5.28 0.90
CA GLY A 34 1.34 4.38 1.52
C GLY A 34 0.99 3.19 0.63
N GLY A 35 -0.30 3.00 0.35
CA GLY A 35 -0.78 1.94 -0.54
C GLY A 35 -0.68 2.24 -2.04
N GLY A 36 -0.09 3.37 -2.45
CA GLY A 36 0.17 3.71 -3.86
C GLY A 36 -1.05 3.96 -4.73
N SER A 37 -2.18 4.35 -4.13
CA SER A 37 -3.47 4.44 -4.84
C SER A 37 -3.44 5.36 -6.05
N VAL A 38 -2.68 6.46 -6.01
CA VAL A 38 -2.59 7.43 -7.11
C VAL A 38 -1.61 6.95 -8.17
N LEU A 39 -0.41 6.49 -7.79
CA LEU A 39 0.56 5.94 -8.74
C LEU A 39 -0.03 4.79 -9.57
N PHE A 40 -0.73 3.85 -8.92
CA PHE A 40 -1.29 2.70 -9.60
C PHE A 40 -2.50 3.03 -10.48
N ALA A 41 -3.16 4.15 -10.25
CA ALA A 41 -4.31 4.58 -11.04
C ALA A 41 -3.92 5.50 -12.22
N LYS A 42 -2.82 6.26 -12.11
CA LYS A 42 -2.38 7.20 -13.15
C LYS A 42 -1.63 6.53 -14.30
N ARG A 43 -1.60 7.20 -15.45
CA ARG A 43 -0.67 6.84 -16.52
C ARG A 43 0.78 7.07 -16.07
N PRO A 44 1.72 6.20 -16.46
CA PRO A 44 3.13 6.41 -16.16
C PRO A 44 3.65 7.74 -16.69
N ALA A 45 4.42 8.47 -15.88
CA ALA A 45 5.28 9.57 -16.33
C ALA A 45 6.61 9.01 -16.84
N ALA A 46 7.44 9.85 -17.47
CA ALA A 46 8.76 9.43 -17.94
C ALA A 46 9.68 9.02 -16.80
N ILE A 47 9.64 9.77 -15.69
CA ILE A 47 10.36 9.47 -14.45
C ILE A 47 9.35 9.46 -13.31
N GLU A 48 9.39 8.43 -12.47
CA GLU A 48 8.51 8.30 -11.30
C GLU A 48 9.31 7.87 -10.09
N THR A 49 9.10 8.58 -8.99
CA THR A 49 9.73 8.29 -7.70
C THR A 49 8.65 8.26 -6.63
N VAL A 50 8.72 7.25 -5.78
CA VAL A 50 7.86 7.10 -4.61
C VAL A 50 8.70 6.94 -3.36
N ASN A 51 8.18 7.37 -2.23
CA ASN A 51 8.86 7.31 -0.95
C ASN A 51 7.89 7.01 0.16
N ASP A 52 8.32 6.23 1.13
CA ASP A 52 7.64 6.12 2.41
C ASP A 52 8.66 5.90 3.53
N LEU A 53 8.36 6.43 4.72
CA LEU A 53 9.14 6.17 5.93
C LEU A 53 8.70 4.90 6.64
N ASP A 54 7.50 4.40 6.34
CA ASP A 54 7.03 3.13 6.87
C ASP A 54 7.80 1.98 6.23
N GLY A 55 8.71 1.39 7.00
CA GLY A 55 9.52 0.25 6.55
C GLY A 55 8.70 -0.96 6.11
N GLU A 56 7.46 -1.11 6.59
CA GLU A 56 6.55 -2.17 6.16
C GLU A 56 6.07 -1.94 4.72
N VAL A 57 5.71 -0.71 4.39
CA VAL A 57 5.34 -0.28 3.03
C VAL A 57 6.51 -0.52 2.08
N VAL A 58 7.69 -0.06 2.45
CA VAL A 58 8.90 -0.19 1.63
C VAL A 58 9.27 -1.65 1.43
N ASN A 59 9.24 -2.46 2.51
CA ASN A 59 9.51 -3.89 2.43
C ASN A 59 8.53 -4.59 1.47
N PHE A 60 7.24 -4.37 1.62
CA PHE A 60 6.24 -4.98 0.74
C PHE A 60 6.53 -4.69 -0.73
N PHE A 61 6.78 -3.43 -1.09
CA PHE A 61 7.05 -3.06 -2.47
C PHE A 61 8.42 -3.54 -2.98
N ARG A 62 9.41 -3.71 -2.11
CA ARG A 62 10.69 -4.35 -2.47
C ARG A 62 10.49 -5.84 -2.77
N VAL A 63 9.78 -6.56 -1.91
CA VAL A 63 9.48 -7.99 -2.08
C VAL A 63 8.73 -8.25 -3.39
N ILE A 64 7.71 -7.48 -3.73
CA ILE A 64 6.97 -7.72 -4.97
C ILE A 64 7.72 -7.33 -6.25
N ARG A 65 8.77 -6.52 -6.16
CA ARG A 65 9.64 -6.18 -7.32
C ARG A 65 10.61 -7.28 -7.69
N ASP A 66 11.09 -8.01 -6.71
CA ASP A 66 11.95 -9.17 -6.93
C ASP A 66 11.12 -10.39 -7.36
N LEU A 67 11.60 -11.15 -8.34
CA LEU A 67 10.83 -12.25 -8.92
C LEU A 67 10.64 -13.40 -7.93
N GLU A 68 11.72 -13.85 -7.33
CA GLU A 68 11.72 -15.00 -6.41
C GLU A 68 10.91 -14.68 -5.15
N SER A 69 11.18 -13.55 -4.51
CA SER A 69 10.45 -13.10 -3.32
C SER A 69 8.96 -12.88 -3.60
N ARG A 70 8.62 -12.36 -4.79
CA ARG A 70 7.24 -12.19 -5.22
C ARG A 70 6.51 -13.51 -5.38
N GLU A 71 7.11 -14.50 -6.02
CA GLU A 71 6.51 -15.83 -6.20
C GLU A 71 6.27 -16.51 -4.85
N ARG A 72 7.23 -16.44 -3.94
CA ARG A 72 7.09 -16.92 -2.56
C ARG A 72 5.96 -16.19 -1.81
N LEU A 73 5.86 -14.86 -1.97
CA LEU A 73 4.77 -14.09 -1.34
C LEU A 73 3.41 -14.46 -1.94
N GLN A 74 3.31 -14.65 -3.26
CA GLN A 74 2.06 -15.08 -3.89
C GLN A 74 1.63 -16.45 -3.37
N GLU A 75 2.54 -17.41 -3.30
CA GLU A 75 2.29 -18.73 -2.73
C GLU A 75 1.84 -18.63 -1.26
N TRP A 76 2.55 -17.84 -0.45
CA TRP A 76 2.21 -17.61 0.95
C TRP A 76 0.78 -17.05 1.10
N LEU A 77 0.41 -16.08 0.27
CA LEU A 77 -0.93 -15.46 0.29
C LEU A 77 -2.02 -16.42 -0.20
N ASP A 78 -1.75 -17.24 -1.23
CA ASP A 78 -2.69 -18.19 -1.79
C ASP A 78 -3.05 -19.30 -0.78
N TYR A 79 -2.08 -19.74 0.03
CA TYR A 79 -2.30 -20.75 1.07
C TYR A 79 -2.68 -20.18 2.43
N THR A 80 -2.66 -18.86 2.61
CA THR A 80 -3.04 -18.21 3.87
C THR A 80 -4.54 -17.87 3.89
N PRO A 81 -5.35 -18.51 4.73
CA PRO A 81 -6.79 -18.24 4.77
C PRO A 81 -7.09 -16.86 5.37
N TYR A 82 -8.27 -16.31 5.01
CA TYR A 82 -8.82 -15.14 5.69
C TYR A 82 -9.28 -15.56 7.10
N SER A 83 -8.45 -15.36 8.12
CA SER A 83 -8.61 -15.95 9.45
C SER A 83 -8.28 -14.95 10.54
N ARG A 84 -9.10 -14.98 11.62
CA ARG A 84 -8.82 -14.22 12.84
C ARG A 84 -7.48 -14.60 13.46
N GLN A 85 -7.15 -15.89 13.50
CA GLN A 85 -5.89 -16.37 14.09
C GLN A 85 -4.71 -15.79 13.31
N ILE A 86 -4.71 -15.88 11.99
CA ILE A 86 -3.65 -15.30 11.14
C ILE A 86 -3.55 -13.77 11.34
N TYR A 87 -4.70 -13.10 11.51
CA TYR A 87 -4.71 -11.67 11.81
C TYR A 87 -4.03 -11.36 13.16
N GLU A 88 -4.33 -12.13 14.20
CA GLU A 88 -3.74 -11.97 15.54
C GLU A 88 -2.23 -12.30 15.50
N ASP A 89 -1.85 -13.39 14.84
CA ASP A 89 -0.46 -13.79 14.65
C ASP A 89 0.36 -12.71 13.95
N ALA A 90 -0.20 -12.04 12.96
CA ALA A 90 0.48 -10.96 12.25
C ALA A 90 0.92 -9.78 13.15
N PHE A 91 0.29 -9.60 14.34
CA PHE A 91 0.69 -8.58 15.31
C PHE A 91 1.59 -9.12 16.43
N LEU A 92 1.58 -10.41 16.66
CA LEU A 92 2.26 -11.05 17.80
C LEU A 92 3.55 -11.76 17.40
N MET A 93 3.61 -12.29 16.19
CA MET A 93 4.73 -13.10 15.73
C MET A 93 5.80 -12.23 15.04
N GLU A 94 7.06 -12.58 15.30
CA GLU A 94 8.19 -12.02 14.57
C GLU A 94 8.30 -12.74 13.21
N PRO A 95 8.32 -12.00 12.09
CA PRO A 95 8.48 -12.62 10.78
C PRO A 95 9.87 -13.23 10.61
N GLN A 96 9.94 -14.39 9.97
CA GLN A 96 11.19 -15.12 9.74
C GLN A 96 12.06 -14.48 8.65
N ASP A 97 11.42 -13.82 7.67
CA ASP A 97 12.10 -13.13 6.58
C ASP A 97 11.25 -11.96 6.02
N ASP A 98 11.79 -11.24 5.04
CA ASP A 98 11.12 -10.12 4.39
C ASP A 98 9.85 -10.53 3.65
N VAL A 99 9.74 -11.77 3.19
CA VAL A 99 8.55 -12.29 2.49
C VAL A 99 7.41 -12.50 3.47
N GLU A 100 7.66 -13.17 4.58
CA GLU A 100 6.66 -13.36 5.64
C GLU A 100 6.26 -12.00 6.25
N ARG A 101 7.21 -11.09 6.44
CA ARG A 101 6.95 -9.71 6.86
C ARG A 101 6.00 -9.00 5.90
N ALA A 102 6.19 -9.14 4.59
CA ALA A 102 5.30 -8.59 3.58
C ALA A 102 3.91 -9.26 3.62
N GLY A 103 3.84 -10.56 3.90
CA GLY A 103 2.60 -11.32 4.12
C GLY A 103 1.82 -10.78 5.31
N TYR A 104 2.46 -10.62 6.47
CA TYR A 104 1.83 -10.04 7.66
C TYR A 104 1.39 -8.58 7.43
N PHE A 105 2.16 -7.80 6.69
CA PHE A 105 1.73 -6.46 6.28
C PHE A 105 0.45 -6.49 5.44
N ALA A 106 0.35 -7.42 4.48
CA ALA A 106 -0.86 -7.60 3.68
C ALA A 106 -2.07 -8.03 4.54
N VAL A 107 -1.86 -8.92 5.52
CA VAL A 107 -2.89 -9.32 6.49
C VAL A 107 -3.38 -8.12 7.28
N LYS A 108 -2.47 -7.35 7.90
CA LYS A 108 -2.81 -6.13 8.64
C LYS A 108 -3.57 -5.14 7.76
N SER A 109 -3.14 -4.95 6.51
CA SER A 109 -3.75 -4.03 5.56
C SER A 109 -5.18 -4.42 5.16
N LEU A 110 -5.45 -5.69 4.87
CA LEU A 110 -6.72 -6.14 4.31
C LEU A 110 -7.69 -6.71 5.34
N GLN A 111 -7.19 -7.28 6.44
CA GLN A 111 -8.00 -7.93 7.46
C GLN A 111 -8.30 -7.05 8.68
N SER A 112 -7.69 -5.86 8.83
CA SER A 112 -8.02 -4.92 9.90
C SER A 112 -9.33 -4.17 9.62
N HIS A 113 -10.12 -3.95 10.67
CA HIS A 113 -11.31 -3.11 10.58
C HIS A 113 -10.89 -1.63 10.46
N GLY A 114 -11.51 -0.89 9.53
CA GLY A 114 -11.23 0.54 9.33
C GLY A 114 -9.84 0.86 8.80
N PHE A 115 -9.12 -0.13 8.26
CA PHE A 115 -7.77 0.02 7.67
C PHE A 115 -6.69 0.51 8.66
N ARG A 116 -6.92 0.34 9.95
CA ARG A 116 -5.94 0.70 10.98
C ARG A 116 -5.00 -0.47 11.21
N MET A 117 -3.70 -0.24 11.10
CA MET A 117 -2.67 -1.27 11.15
C MET A 117 -1.96 -1.38 12.51
N ASN A 118 -2.53 -0.75 13.55
CA ASN A 118 -1.96 -0.72 14.91
C ASN A 118 -2.56 -1.78 15.86
N GLY A 119 -3.40 -2.69 15.37
CA GLY A 119 -4.02 -3.74 16.18
C GLY A 119 -5.26 -3.34 16.98
N ASP A 120 -5.50 -2.04 17.18
CA ASP A 120 -6.57 -1.55 18.08
C ASP A 120 -7.99 -1.69 17.51
N CYS A 121 -8.13 -2.07 16.24
CA CYS A 121 -9.44 -2.07 15.55
C CYS A 121 -10.07 -3.44 15.40
N GLY A 122 -9.35 -4.50 15.73
CA GLY A 122 -9.80 -5.87 15.60
C GLY A 122 -9.92 -6.36 14.14
N TRP A 123 -10.13 -7.65 14.02
CA TRP A 123 -10.30 -8.35 12.76
C TRP A 123 -11.61 -7.99 12.07
N LYS A 124 -11.52 -7.65 10.78
CA LYS A 124 -12.66 -7.30 9.97
C LYS A 124 -13.44 -8.55 9.56
N LYS A 125 -14.70 -8.64 9.98
CA LYS A 125 -15.63 -9.68 9.56
C LYS A 125 -16.81 -9.06 8.81
N ASP A 126 -17.24 -9.70 7.74
CA ASP A 126 -18.47 -9.35 7.04
C ASP A 126 -19.60 -10.26 7.54
N VAL A 127 -20.66 -9.66 8.14
CA VAL A 127 -21.83 -10.36 8.66
C VAL A 127 -23.05 -10.15 7.76
N HIS A 128 -23.13 -8.99 7.09
CA HIS A 128 -24.27 -8.57 6.30
C HIS A 128 -23.85 -8.22 4.85
N GLY A 129 -22.94 -8.99 4.26
CA GLY A 129 -22.58 -8.87 2.85
C GLY A 129 -23.79 -9.13 1.96
N ARG A 130 -24.00 -8.30 0.93
CA ARG A 130 -25.16 -8.44 0.04
C ARG A 130 -25.09 -9.68 -0.83
N GLU A 131 -23.91 -10.02 -1.33
CA GLU A 131 -23.68 -11.12 -2.27
C GLU A 131 -22.57 -12.07 -1.78
N CYS A 132 -21.58 -11.54 -1.09
CA CYS A 132 -20.43 -12.27 -0.58
C CYS A 132 -19.74 -11.50 0.54
N ALA A 133 -18.80 -12.15 1.23
CA ALA A 133 -17.87 -11.49 2.15
C ALA A 133 -16.83 -10.69 1.33
N TYR A 134 -17.05 -9.40 1.14
CA TYR A 134 -16.18 -8.55 0.33
C TYR A 134 -14.73 -8.53 0.83
N ALA A 135 -14.52 -8.62 2.14
CA ALA A 135 -13.18 -8.68 2.71
C ALA A 135 -12.43 -9.94 2.27
N VAL A 136 -13.10 -11.09 2.31
CA VAL A 136 -12.55 -12.36 1.82
C VAL A 136 -12.25 -12.30 0.32
N ARG A 137 -13.16 -11.71 -0.48
CA ARG A 137 -12.91 -11.54 -1.92
C ARG A 137 -11.68 -10.68 -2.17
N TYR A 138 -11.53 -9.55 -1.49
CA TYR A 138 -10.35 -8.70 -1.66
C TYR A 138 -9.06 -9.40 -1.25
N TRP A 139 -9.12 -10.23 -0.22
CA TRP A 139 -7.99 -11.07 0.18
C TRP A 139 -7.59 -12.04 -0.94
N ASN A 140 -8.56 -12.80 -1.45
CA ASN A 140 -8.33 -13.78 -2.51
C ASN A 140 -7.92 -13.15 -3.86
N ASP A 141 -8.28 -11.89 -4.12
CA ASP A 141 -7.89 -11.17 -5.34
C ASP A 141 -6.47 -10.59 -5.27
N LEU A 142 -5.85 -10.52 -4.07
CA LEU A 142 -4.56 -9.87 -3.88
C LEU A 142 -3.42 -10.60 -4.61
N PRO A 143 -3.24 -11.93 -4.52
CA PRO A 143 -2.16 -12.64 -5.22
C PRO A 143 -2.15 -12.34 -6.72
N GLY A 144 -3.32 -12.38 -7.36
CA GLY A 144 -3.47 -12.05 -8.78
C GLY A 144 -3.16 -10.58 -9.12
N SER A 145 -3.20 -9.67 -8.15
CA SER A 145 -2.88 -8.26 -8.34
C SER A 145 -1.38 -7.95 -8.20
N ILE A 146 -0.64 -8.77 -7.48
CA ILE A 146 0.78 -8.55 -7.15
C ILE A 146 1.65 -8.47 -8.40
N ALA A 147 1.48 -9.37 -9.36
CA ALA A 147 2.27 -9.36 -10.59
C ALA A 147 2.06 -8.06 -11.40
N TRP A 148 0.84 -7.54 -11.42
CA TRP A 148 0.54 -6.26 -12.06
C TRP A 148 1.18 -5.08 -11.31
N MET A 149 1.11 -5.06 -9.98
CA MET A 149 1.79 -4.04 -9.18
C MET A 149 3.30 -4.06 -9.41
N ALA A 150 3.90 -5.24 -9.42
CA ALA A 150 5.31 -5.44 -9.70
C ALA A 150 5.72 -4.91 -11.09
N ALA A 151 4.95 -5.24 -12.12
CA ALA A 151 5.18 -4.75 -13.48
C ALA A 151 5.11 -3.22 -13.55
N ARG A 152 4.18 -2.59 -12.82
CA ARG A 152 4.06 -1.13 -12.73
C ARG A 152 5.27 -0.50 -12.03
N LEU A 153 5.76 -1.13 -10.96
CA LEU A 153 6.87 -0.63 -10.15
C LEU A 153 8.25 -0.81 -10.82
N LYS A 154 8.40 -1.66 -11.85
CA LYS A 154 9.69 -1.82 -12.56
C LYS A 154 10.27 -0.51 -13.08
N ARG A 155 9.44 0.49 -13.33
CA ARG A 155 9.81 1.79 -13.86
C ARG A 155 9.82 2.91 -12.81
N VAL A 156 9.67 2.56 -11.54
CA VAL A 156 9.54 3.49 -10.42
C VAL A 156 10.76 3.38 -9.51
N GLN A 157 11.32 4.51 -9.13
CA GLN A 157 12.34 4.60 -8.10
C GLN A 157 11.64 4.55 -6.74
N ILE A 158 12.14 3.72 -5.81
CA ILE A 158 11.60 3.59 -4.46
C ILE A 158 12.63 4.07 -3.46
N GLU A 159 12.28 5.11 -2.73
CA GLU A 159 13.06 5.72 -1.66
C GLU A 159 12.47 5.36 -0.29
N SER A 160 13.28 5.53 0.75
CA SER A 160 12.86 5.40 2.15
C SER A 160 13.67 6.38 3.00
N ARG A 161 13.26 7.65 2.96
CA ARG A 161 13.94 8.73 3.68
C ARG A 161 12.96 9.85 4.06
N PRO A 162 13.37 10.83 4.90
CA PRO A 162 12.49 11.94 5.25
C PRO A 162 11.91 12.63 4.01
N ALA A 163 10.58 12.79 3.97
CA ALA A 163 9.90 13.34 2.80
C ALA A 163 10.33 14.77 2.47
N LEU A 164 10.67 15.57 3.48
CA LEU A 164 11.12 16.95 3.28
C LEU A 164 12.45 17.03 2.53
N ASP A 165 13.38 16.12 2.83
CA ASP A 165 14.67 16.07 2.14
C ASP A 165 14.46 15.71 0.67
N LEU A 166 13.57 14.73 0.42
CA LEU A 166 13.24 14.32 -0.93
C LEU A 166 12.53 15.43 -1.73
N ILE A 167 11.62 16.16 -1.10
CA ILE A 167 10.94 17.31 -1.71
C ILE A 167 11.95 18.38 -2.12
N GLN A 168 12.97 18.65 -1.30
CA GLN A 168 14.02 19.61 -1.62
C GLN A 168 14.86 19.14 -2.81
N ASP A 169 15.25 17.87 -2.84
CA ASP A 169 16.05 17.29 -3.93
C ASP A 169 15.29 17.26 -5.28
N PHE A 170 13.97 17.17 -5.25
CA PHE A 170 13.13 17.11 -6.45
C PHE A 170 12.48 18.44 -6.83
N ASN A 171 12.92 19.56 -6.23
CA ASN A 171 12.34 20.88 -6.47
C ASN A 171 12.79 21.47 -7.84
N TYR A 172 12.26 20.92 -8.93
CA TYR A 172 12.48 21.35 -10.31
C TYR A 172 11.16 21.62 -11.03
N GLU A 173 11.16 22.54 -12.00
CA GLU A 173 9.95 23.00 -12.71
C GLU A 173 9.15 21.88 -13.39
N ASN A 174 9.82 20.81 -13.85
CA ASN A 174 9.18 19.70 -14.58
C ASN A 174 8.72 18.54 -13.67
N VAL A 175 8.78 18.71 -12.35
CA VAL A 175 8.40 17.70 -11.37
C VAL A 175 7.04 18.02 -10.80
N LEU A 176 6.06 17.14 -11.00
CA LEU A 176 4.81 17.15 -10.28
C LEU A 176 4.98 16.38 -8.96
N MET A 177 4.81 17.06 -7.85
CA MET A 177 4.79 16.44 -6.53
C MET A 177 3.35 16.23 -6.06
N TYR A 178 2.97 14.99 -5.79
CA TYR A 178 1.70 14.66 -5.14
C TYR A 178 1.95 14.49 -3.64
N LEU A 179 1.53 15.46 -2.85
CA LEU A 179 1.77 15.52 -1.41
C LEU A 179 0.49 15.12 -0.63
N ASP A 180 0.53 14.00 0.03
CA ASP A 180 -0.55 13.47 0.88
C ASP A 180 0.01 13.09 2.28
N PRO A 181 0.50 14.07 3.06
CA PRO A 181 1.10 13.81 4.34
C PRO A 181 0.09 13.24 5.34
N PRO A 182 0.53 12.44 6.31
CA PRO A 182 -0.32 11.99 7.40
C PRO A 182 -0.92 13.19 8.15
N PHE A 183 -2.18 13.06 8.57
CA PHE A 183 -2.83 14.08 9.38
C PHE A 183 -2.05 14.38 10.65
N VAL A 184 -2.05 15.64 11.06
CA VAL A 184 -1.45 16.08 12.32
C VAL A 184 -2.10 15.34 13.48
N LEU A 185 -1.30 14.88 14.46
CA LEU A 185 -1.79 14.07 15.59
C LEU A 185 -2.98 14.70 16.33
N SER A 186 -3.00 16.03 16.46
CA SER A 186 -4.08 16.78 17.10
C SER A 186 -5.42 16.72 16.36
N THR A 187 -5.41 16.35 15.06
CA THR A 187 -6.62 16.24 14.23
C THR A 187 -7.08 14.81 13.98
N ARG A 188 -6.33 13.81 14.49
CA ARG A 188 -6.71 12.41 14.38
C ARG A 188 -7.79 12.10 15.43
N SER A 189 -9.04 11.90 15.00
CA SER A 189 -10.08 11.38 15.86
C SER A 189 -9.68 9.99 16.35
N GLY A 190 -9.35 9.86 17.64
CA GLY A 190 -8.97 8.59 18.28
C GLY A 190 -7.53 8.48 18.75
N GLY A 191 -6.78 9.55 18.80
CA GLY A 191 -5.50 9.58 19.49
C GLY A 191 -5.66 9.71 21.01
N LYS A 192 -5.69 8.61 21.75
CA LYS A 192 -5.16 8.48 23.12
C LYS A 192 -4.13 7.39 23.07
#